data_3456f6b786dd7211b66a1fcbe1ce28af
#
_entry.id   3456f6b786dd7211b66a1fcbe1ce28af
#
_cell.length_a   1.000
_cell.length_b   1.000
_cell.length_c   1.000
_cell.angle_alpha   90.00
_cell.angle_beta   90.00
_cell.angle_gamma   90.00
#
_symmetry.space_group_name_H-M   'P 1'
#
loop_
_entity.id
_entity.type
_entity.pdbx_description
1 polymer ?
#
loop_
_entity_poly.entity_id
_entity_poly.type
_entity_poly.pdbx_seq_one_letter_code
_entity_poly.pdbx_strand_id
1 'polypeptide(L)'
;TSSLVHELVHVFTRIRDTDNSDWISEGIAEFYAIELVRRAGGMTDYRYQAVRSKLQKWSKSVKTLRGPSSTGPVTARAVLLLQELDQEIRKKTDNQRSLDDVTRGLMRLEKASTRDFIEICENILGKKSAVLDTRLLR
;
A
#
# COMPACT_ATOMS: atom_id res chain seq x y z
N THR A 1 11.65 -5.81 8.70
CA THR A 1 11.37 -4.43 8.28
C THR A 1 11.57 -3.48 9.46
N SER A 2 12.09 -2.29 9.19
CA SER A 2 12.40 -1.33 10.24
C SER A 2 11.13 -0.61 10.71
N SER A 3 10.79 -0.74 12.00
CA SER A 3 9.68 0.03 12.58
C SER A 3 10.00 1.52 12.62
N LEU A 4 11.29 1.90 12.67
CA LEU A 4 11.69 3.29 12.56
C LEU A 4 11.34 3.88 11.20
N VAL A 5 11.62 3.16 10.10
CA VAL A 5 11.27 3.63 8.76
C VAL A 5 9.77 3.73 8.60
N HIS A 6 9.01 2.76 9.12
CA HIS A 6 7.54 2.80 9.12
C HIS A 6 7.03 4.09 9.77
N GLU A 7 7.53 4.43 10.97
CA GLU A 7 7.12 5.64 11.67
C GLU A 7 7.55 6.91 10.95
N LEU A 8 8.75 6.92 10.35
CA LEU A 8 9.21 8.06 9.56
C LEU A 8 8.32 8.31 8.35
N VAL A 9 7.82 7.25 7.70
CA VAL A 9 6.89 7.40 6.57
C VAL A 9 5.60 8.08 7.03
N HIS A 10 5.04 7.69 8.18
CA HIS A 10 3.87 8.37 8.74
C HIS A 10 4.13 9.86 8.97
N VAL A 11 5.26 10.19 9.58
CA VAL A 11 5.61 11.58 9.86
C VAL A 11 5.79 12.38 8.57
N PHE A 12 6.42 11.79 7.56
CA PHE A 12 6.70 12.44 6.29
C PHE A 12 5.45 12.65 5.45
N THR A 13 4.64 11.61 5.29
CA THR A 13 3.46 11.67 4.41
C THR A 13 2.29 12.38 5.05
N ARG A 14 2.13 12.28 6.36
CA ARG A 14 1.01 12.84 7.12
C ARG A 14 -0.35 12.40 6.58
N ILE A 15 -0.43 11.22 5.98
CA ILE A 15 -1.69 10.68 5.49
C ILE A 15 -2.58 10.36 6.69
N ARG A 16 -3.80 10.86 6.66
CA ARG A 16 -4.83 10.58 7.65
C ARG A 16 -5.96 9.84 6.98
N ASP A 17 -6.56 8.91 7.71
CA ASP A 17 -7.59 8.03 7.18
C ASP A 17 -8.96 8.37 7.77
N THR A 18 -10.02 8.16 6.98
CA THR A 18 -11.39 8.15 7.50
C THR A 18 -11.65 6.82 8.21
N ASP A 19 -12.80 6.72 8.89
CA ASP A 19 -13.18 5.49 9.57
C ASP A 19 -13.15 4.28 8.61
N ASN A 20 -12.67 3.16 9.10
CA ASN A 20 -12.53 1.91 8.35
C ASN A 20 -11.59 2.01 7.14
N SER A 21 -10.68 2.98 7.15
CA SER A 21 -9.68 3.16 6.09
C SER A 21 -8.25 3.21 6.61
N ASP A 22 -8.01 2.81 7.85
CA ASP A 22 -6.67 2.79 8.47
C ASP A 22 -5.65 1.97 7.67
N TRP A 23 -6.12 1.01 6.88
CA TRP A 23 -5.26 0.20 6.05
C TRP A 23 -4.43 1.05 5.07
N ILE A 24 -4.93 2.25 4.72
CA ILE A 24 -4.26 3.13 3.76
C ILE A 24 -2.95 3.66 4.36
N SER A 25 -3.03 4.42 5.45
CA SER A 25 -1.82 4.98 6.06
C SER A 25 -0.88 3.90 6.57
N GLU A 26 -1.41 2.87 7.23
CA GLU A 26 -0.59 1.77 7.75
C GLU A 26 0.03 0.94 6.63
N GLY A 27 -0.75 0.63 5.58
CA GLY A 27 -0.24 -0.10 4.43
C GLY A 27 0.83 0.68 3.67
N ILE A 28 0.60 1.96 3.43
CA ILE A 28 1.59 2.85 2.78
C ILE A 28 2.87 2.90 3.61
N ALA A 29 2.77 3.10 4.93
CA ALA A 29 3.94 3.19 5.79
C ALA A 29 4.76 1.90 5.74
N GLU A 30 4.12 0.74 5.82
CA GLU A 30 4.83 -0.54 5.77
C GLU A 30 5.35 -0.86 4.37
N PHE A 31 4.58 -0.52 3.33
CA PHE A 31 5.04 -0.68 1.95
C PHE A 31 6.38 0.05 1.75
N TYR A 32 6.45 1.33 2.14
CA TYR A 32 7.66 2.11 1.96
C TYR A 32 8.78 1.70 2.92
N ALA A 33 8.46 1.18 4.10
CA ALA A 33 9.48 0.63 4.99
C ALA A 33 10.26 -0.50 4.31
N ILE A 34 9.57 -1.32 3.52
CA ILE A 34 10.20 -2.40 2.74
C ILE A 34 10.88 -1.83 1.50
N GLU A 35 10.16 -1.00 0.75
CA GLU A 35 10.60 -0.50 -0.55
C GLU A 35 11.82 0.42 -0.45
N LEU A 36 11.88 1.29 0.55
CA LEU A 36 13.01 2.19 0.71
C LEU A 36 14.30 1.44 1.06
N VAL A 37 14.20 0.40 1.89
CA VAL A 37 15.34 -0.46 2.20
C VAL A 37 15.82 -1.16 0.92
N ARG A 38 14.89 -1.64 0.11
CA ARG A 38 15.19 -2.31 -1.15
C ARG A 38 15.86 -1.36 -2.14
N ARG A 39 15.31 -0.15 -2.32
CA ARG A 39 15.85 0.87 -3.22
C ARG A 39 17.27 1.32 -2.81
N ALA A 40 17.53 1.34 -1.51
CA ALA A 40 18.84 1.70 -0.98
C ALA A 40 19.88 0.57 -1.07
N GLY A 41 19.51 -0.58 -1.64
CA GLY A 41 20.39 -1.74 -1.76
C GLY A 41 20.54 -2.55 -0.48
N GLY A 42 19.71 -2.28 0.52
CA GLY A 42 19.73 -2.97 1.82
C GLY A 42 18.99 -4.30 1.83
N MET A 43 18.47 -4.76 0.69
CA MET A 43 17.68 -5.98 0.63
C MET A 43 17.93 -6.67 -0.72
N THR A 44 18.33 -7.94 -0.67
CA THR A 44 18.48 -8.77 -1.87
C THR A 44 17.12 -9.20 -2.39
N ASP A 45 17.04 -9.66 -3.65
CA ASP A 45 15.82 -10.21 -4.22
C ASP A 45 15.34 -11.43 -3.43
N TYR A 46 16.26 -12.28 -2.99
CA TYR A 46 15.94 -13.43 -2.15
C TYR A 46 15.27 -12.98 -0.84
N ARG A 47 15.83 -11.99 -0.19
CA ARG A 47 15.27 -11.45 1.06
C ARG A 47 13.89 -10.84 0.83
N TYR A 48 13.73 -10.10 -0.27
CA TYR A 48 12.45 -9.50 -0.63
C TYR A 48 11.36 -10.57 -0.80
N GLN A 49 11.67 -11.66 -1.52
CA GLN A 49 10.71 -12.76 -1.69
C GLN A 49 10.40 -13.46 -0.37
N ALA A 50 11.40 -13.59 0.51
CA ALA A 50 11.18 -14.15 1.85
C ALA A 50 10.23 -13.29 2.69
N VAL A 51 10.40 -11.96 2.62
CA VAL A 51 9.50 -11.01 3.29
C VAL A 51 8.08 -11.15 2.74
N ARG A 52 7.92 -11.20 1.41
CA ARG A 52 6.61 -11.37 0.79
C ARG A 52 5.94 -12.68 1.24
N SER A 53 6.68 -13.77 1.29
CA SER A 53 6.16 -15.06 1.74
C SER A 53 5.64 -15.00 3.17
N LYS A 54 6.37 -14.30 4.05
CA LYS A 54 5.93 -14.10 5.45
C LYS A 54 4.63 -13.29 5.51
N LEU A 55 4.55 -12.22 4.72
CA LEU A 55 3.33 -11.39 4.66
C LEU A 55 2.14 -12.21 4.18
N GLN A 56 2.33 -13.05 3.16
CA GLN A 56 1.29 -13.92 2.64
C GLN A 56 0.77 -14.89 3.70
N LYS A 57 1.68 -15.55 4.41
CA LYS A 57 1.31 -16.51 5.47
C LYS A 57 0.59 -15.83 6.61
N TRP A 58 1.10 -14.69 7.05
CA TRP A 58 0.54 -13.94 8.18
C TRP A 58 -0.85 -13.41 7.89
N SER A 59 -1.10 -13.02 6.65
CA SER A 59 -2.36 -12.36 6.25
C SER A 59 -3.35 -13.30 5.55
N LYS A 60 -3.09 -14.59 5.54
CA LYS A 60 -3.86 -15.58 4.78
C LYS A 60 -5.36 -15.56 5.11
N SER A 61 -5.73 -15.32 6.36
CA SER A 61 -7.12 -15.34 6.81
C SER A 61 -7.82 -13.98 6.76
N VAL A 62 -7.12 -12.93 6.34
CA VAL A 62 -7.71 -11.58 6.23
C VAL A 62 -8.73 -11.55 5.10
N LYS A 63 -9.95 -11.13 5.40
CA LYS A 63 -11.06 -11.10 4.43
C LYS A 63 -11.42 -9.70 4.00
N THR A 64 -11.10 -8.69 4.80
CA THR A 64 -11.35 -7.29 4.48
C THR A 64 -10.26 -6.40 5.05
N LEU A 65 -9.95 -5.31 4.34
CA LEU A 65 -9.05 -4.27 4.85
C LEU A 65 -9.83 -3.17 5.57
N ARG A 66 -11.14 -3.15 5.45
CA ARG A 66 -12.02 -2.08 5.94
C ARG A 66 -12.53 -2.33 7.35
N GLY A 67 -11.65 -2.73 8.24
CA GLY A 67 -11.98 -2.88 9.65
C GLY A 67 -11.80 -1.57 10.43
N PRO A 68 -12.19 -1.57 11.72
CA PRO A 68 -12.06 -0.37 12.57
C PRO A 68 -10.62 0.02 12.86
N SER A 69 -9.68 -0.90 12.67
CA SER A 69 -8.25 -0.63 12.80
C SER A 69 -7.46 -1.59 11.91
N SER A 70 -6.27 -1.16 11.49
CA SER A 70 -5.39 -2.02 10.71
C SER A 70 -4.44 -2.76 11.65
N THR A 71 -4.79 -4.00 11.97
CA THR A 71 -3.92 -4.88 12.76
C THR A 71 -2.75 -5.37 11.91
N GLY A 72 -1.78 -6.05 12.52
CA GLY A 72 -0.63 -6.59 11.80
C GLY A 72 -0.98 -7.41 10.57
N PRO A 73 -1.89 -8.42 10.67
CA PRO A 73 -2.31 -9.19 9.51
C PRO A 73 -3.01 -8.35 8.44
N VAL A 74 -3.84 -7.38 8.82
CA VAL A 74 -4.51 -6.49 7.88
C VAL A 74 -3.49 -5.62 7.15
N THR A 75 -2.54 -5.04 7.88
CA THR A 75 -1.47 -4.25 7.29
C THR A 75 -0.63 -5.10 6.34
N ALA A 76 -0.30 -6.33 6.72
CA ALA A 76 0.44 -7.24 5.85
C ALA A 76 -0.31 -7.51 4.54
N ARG A 77 -1.62 -7.73 4.61
CA ARG A 77 -2.42 -7.96 3.41
C ARG A 77 -2.51 -6.69 2.55
N ALA A 78 -2.61 -5.52 3.20
CA ALA A 78 -2.59 -4.24 2.50
C ALA A 78 -1.28 -4.04 1.73
N VAL A 79 -0.14 -4.37 2.32
CA VAL A 79 1.17 -4.28 1.64
C VAL A 79 1.18 -5.11 0.36
N LEU A 80 0.67 -6.34 0.43
CA LEU A 80 0.61 -7.20 -0.76
C LEU A 80 -0.25 -6.59 -1.86
N LEU A 81 -1.41 -6.04 -1.49
CA LEU A 81 -2.28 -5.34 -2.43
C LEU A 81 -1.55 -4.14 -3.07
N LEU A 82 -0.85 -3.35 -2.26
CA LEU A 82 -0.12 -2.18 -2.74
C LEU A 82 1.03 -2.58 -3.67
N GLN A 83 1.71 -3.70 -3.40
CA GLN A 83 2.75 -4.20 -4.29
C GLN A 83 2.17 -4.62 -5.65
N GLU A 84 1.03 -5.29 -5.65
CA GLU A 84 0.34 -5.67 -6.89
C GLU A 84 -0.14 -4.43 -7.66
N LEU A 85 -0.68 -3.45 -6.93
CA LEU A 85 -1.14 -2.19 -7.52
C LEU A 85 0.02 -1.42 -8.14
N ASP A 86 1.16 -1.35 -7.46
CA ASP A 86 2.35 -0.70 -7.99
C ASP A 86 2.78 -1.32 -9.32
N GLN A 87 2.77 -2.65 -9.40
CA GLN A 87 3.08 -3.36 -10.63
C GLN A 87 2.05 -3.07 -11.72
N GLU A 88 0.77 -3.04 -11.38
CA GLU A 88 -0.30 -2.70 -12.33
C GLU A 88 -0.10 -1.30 -12.92
N ILE A 89 0.15 -0.32 -12.06
CA ILE A 89 0.35 1.07 -12.49
C ILE A 89 1.57 1.18 -13.39
N ARG A 90 2.70 0.59 -12.99
CA ARG A 90 3.92 0.63 -13.78
C ARG A 90 3.73 0.00 -15.15
N LYS A 91 3.09 -1.17 -15.19
CA LYS A 91 2.86 -1.89 -16.44
C LYS A 91 1.93 -1.11 -17.39
N LYS A 92 0.86 -0.53 -16.85
CA LYS A 92 -0.14 0.17 -17.65
C LYS A 92 0.30 1.55 -18.11
N THR A 93 1.34 2.11 -17.53
CA THR A 93 1.84 3.45 -17.84
C THR A 93 3.27 3.43 -18.41
N ASP A 94 3.76 2.29 -18.85
CA ASP A 94 5.13 2.12 -19.35
C ASP A 94 6.17 2.69 -18.36
N ASN A 95 5.99 2.41 -17.08
CA ASN A 95 6.86 2.88 -15.98
C ASN A 95 6.88 4.40 -15.78
N GLN A 96 5.92 5.13 -16.37
CA GLN A 96 5.80 6.58 -16.17
C GLN A 96 5.19 6.93 -14.83
N ARG A 97 4.38 6.04 -14.26
CA ARG A 97 3.70 6.23 -13.00
C ARG A 97 3.91 5.01 -12.09
N SER A 98 3.72 5.21 -10.80
CA SER A 98 3.88 4.16 -9.80
C SER A 98 2.99 4.46 -8.58
N LEU A 99 3.10 3.64 -7.55
CA LEU A 99 2.43 3.90 -6.27
C LEU A 99 2.86 5.25 -5.67
N ASP A 100 4.06 5.73 -6.00
CA ASP A 100 4.53 7.03 -5.53
C ASP A 100 3.57 8.15 -5.95
N ASP A 101 2.98 8.06 -7.15
CA ASP A 101 2.00 9.03 -7.62
C ASP A 101 0.71 8.97 -6.80
N VAL A 102 0.27 7.76 -6.44
CA VAL A 102 -0.89 7.55 -5.56
C VAL A 102 -0.63 8.19 -4.20
N THR A 103 0.54 7.92 -3.63
CA THR A 103 0.93 8.46 -2.33
C THR A 103 0.91 9.99 -2.33
N ARG A 104 1.45 10.61 -3.38
CA ARG A 104 1.41 12.07 -3.52
C ARG A 104 -0.04 12.60 -3.60
N GLY A 105 -0.91 11.88 -4.29
CA GLY A 105 -2.33 12.24 -4.33
C GLY A 105 -3.01 12.19 -2.98
N LEU A 106 -2.72 11.14 -2.20
CA LEU A 106 -3.26 10.98 -0.85
C LEU A 106 -2.79 12.09 0.09
N MET A 107 -1.53 12.51 -0.06
CA MET A 107 -0.94 13.56 0.79
C MET A 107 -1.63 14.92 0.62
N ARG A 108 -2.35 15.13 -0.47
CA ARG A 108 -3.09 16.37 -0.72
C ARG A 108 -4.46 16.40 -0.05
N LEU A 109 -4.92 15.26 0.45
CA LEU A 109 -6.23 15.16 1.10
C LEU A 109 -6.09 15.44 2.59
N GLU A 110 -7.13 16.05 3.17
CA GLU A 110 -7.19 16.21 4.62
C GLU A 110 -7.35 14.85 5.29
N LYS A 111 -8.25 14.02 4.75
CA LYS A 111 -8.43 12.63 5.15
C LYS A 111 -8.73 11.78 3.91
N ALA A 112 -8.20 10.56 3.90
CA ALA A 112 -8.38 9.65 2.79
C ALA A 112 -9.34 8.52 3.17
N SER A 113 -10.37 8.33 2.36
CA SER A 113 -11.24 7.17 2.44
C SER A 113 -10.77 6.10 1.46
N THR A 114 -11.28 4.89 1.63
CA THR A 114 -11.04 3.81 0.66
C THR A 114 -11.50 4.22 -0.73
N ARG A 115 -12.63 4.92 -0.82
CA ARG A 115 -13.14 5.43 -2.09
C ARG A 115 -12.20 6.44 -2.72
N ASP A 116 -11.68 7.40 -1.94
CA ASP A 116 -10.70 8.37 -2.42
C ASP A 116 -9.47 7.68 -2.97
N PHE A 117 -8.98 6.65 -2.26
CA PHE A 117 -7.83 5.86 -2.71
C PHE A 117 -8.10 5.24 -4.08
N ILE A 118 -9.25 4.59 -4.25
CA ILE A 118 -9.62 3.96 -5.52
C ILE A 118 -9.70 5.01 -6.64
N GLU A 119 -10.33 6.15 -6.39
CA GLU A 119 -10.47 7.22 -7.37
C GLU A 119 -9.12 7.76 -7.83
N ILE A 120 -8.19 8.00 -6.89
CA ILE A 120 -6.84 8.46 -7.22
C ILE A 120 -6.14 7.44 -8.12
N CYS A 121 -6.21 6.17 -7.78
CA CYS A 121 -5.58 5.11 -8.57
C CYS A 121 -6.16 5.02 -9.97
N GLU A 122 -7.47 5.08 -10.09
CA GLU A 122 -8.14 4.95 -11.38
C GLU A 122 -7.92 6.18 -12.27
N ASN A 123 -7.78 7.35 -11.67
CA ASN A 123 -7.40 8.55 -12.44
C ASN A 123 -5.98 8.42 -13.00
N ILE A 124 -5.06 7.87 -12.22
CA ILE A 124 -3.68 7.64 -12.67
C ILE A 124 -3.65 6.59 -13.79
N LEU A 125 -4.42 5.52 -13.64
CA LEU A 125 -4.50 4.44 -14.63
C LEU A 125 -5.25 4.85 -15.89
N GLY A 126 -6.16 5.82 -15.80
CA GLY A 126 -7.06 6.20 -16.89
C GLY A 126 -8.18 5.18 -17.11
N LYS A 127 -8.37 4.24 -16.20
CA LYS A 127 -9.39 3.20 -16.28
C LYS A 127 -9.54 2.52 -14.93
N LYS A 128 -10.51 1.63 -14.81
CA LYS A 128 -10.72 0.85 -13.58
C LYS A 128 -9.54 -0.08 -13.32
N SER A 129 -9.18 -0.24 -12.05
CA SER A 129 -8.09 -1.10 -11.62
C SER A 129 -8.59 -2.53 -11.43
N ALA A 130 -7.93 -3.48 -12.09
CA ALA A 130 -8.21 -4.90 -11.88
C ALA A 130 -7.75 -5.34 -10.47
N VAL A 131 -6.64 -4.81 -9.99
CA VAL A 131 -6.11 -5.14 -8.65
C VAL A 131 -7.06 -4.68 -7.55
N LEU A 132 -7.67 -3.50 -7.70
CA LEU A 132 -8.57 -2.95 -6.70
C LEU A 132 -9.99 -3.52 -6.76
N ASP A 133 -10.31 -4.31 -7.77
CA ASP A 133 -11.58 -5.03 -7.87
C ASP A 133 -11.49 -6.31 -7.02
N THR A 134 -11.59 -6.13 -5.72
CA THR A 134 -11.40 -7.20 -4.74
C THR A 134 -12.36 -7.05 -3.56
N ARG A 135 -12.74 -8.18 -2.99
CA ARG A 135 -13.56 -8.23 -1.76
C ARG A 135 -12.89 -7.51 -0.59
N LEU A 136 -11.57 -7.43 -0.60
CA LEU A 136 -10.81 -6.77 0.47
C LEU A 136 -11.22 -5.31 0.67
N LEU A 137 -11.70 -4.65 -0.39
CA LEU A 137 -12.05 -3.23 -0.38
C LEU A 137 -13.57 -2.97 -0.41
N ARG A 138 -14.38 -4.00 -0.37
CA ARG A 138 -15.86 -3.86 -0.39
C ARG A 138 -16.50 -3.82 0.97
#